data_00aff6b1e8eb0dbc21e6eca0196b43aa
#
_entry.id   00aff6b1e8eb0dbc21e6eca0196b43aa
#
_cell.length_a   1.000
_cell.length_b   1.000
_cell.length_c   1.000
_cell.angle_alpha   90.00
_cell.angle_beta   90.00
_cell.angle_gamma   90.00
#
_symmetry.space_group_name_H-M   'P 1'
#
loop_
_entity.id
_entity.type
_entity.pdbx_description
1 polymer ?
#
loop_
_entity_poly.entity_id
_entity_poly.type
_entity_poly.pdbx_seq_one_letter_code
_entity_poly.pdbx_strand_id
1 'polypeptide(L)'
;MKRRISIASSFACKNLDEKYVDHFQKQLSQFYAVSVREALGMDILINIGIEKAHLVLDPTLLLDARQWNVLRKKKDKPEKYILLYMWCYAFEPRPYIYEVLKYYKEQLQCKIIALEGFDKRDVYMKALDIEDATESSIPYFLDYFADASLVVTSSFHGTAFAVNYGVPLLSIVPNSSDDRQSSLLVQLGLDQCRLIVNERIDTAIPFYDKNAEQKKLQSLRDDSLNWIENVLK
;
A
#
# COMPACT_ATOMS: atom_id res chain seq x y z
N MET A 1 -20.23 -24.60 18.77
CA MET A 1 -20.06 -23.13 18.84
C MET A 1 -19.36 -22.69 17.57
N LYS A 2 -19.83 -21.63 16.87
CA LYS A 2 -19.15 -21.14 15.66
C LYS A 2 -17.84 -20.45 16.08
N ARG A 3 -16.70 -20.81 15.45
CA ARG A 3 -15.40 -20.13 15.66
C ARG A 3 -15.47 -18.73 15.06
N ARG A 4 -14.94 -17.74 15.76
CA ARG A 4 -14.73 -16.38 15.25
C ARG A 4 -13.27 -16.24 14.88
N ILE A 5 -12.99 -15.82 13.66
CA ILE A 5 -11.64 -15.62 13.15
C ILE A 5 -11.57 -14.22 12.54
N SER A 6 -10.51 -13.47 12.86
CA SER A 6 -10.19 -12.20 12.24
C SER A 6 -9.00 -12.41 11.31
N ILE A 7 -9.14 -12.07 10.03
CA ILE A 7 -8.09 -12.25 9.02
C ILE A 7 -7.69 -10.88 8.47
N ALA A 8 -6.40 -10.55 8.61
CA ALA A 8 -5.78 -9.34 8.06
C ALA A 8 -6.50 -8.04 8.45
N SER A 9 -7.05 -7.96 9.67
CA SER A 9 -7.67 -6.74 10.17
C SER A 9 -6.65 -5.62 10.32
N SER A 10 -7.11 -4.37 10.31
CA SER A 10 -6.26 -3.19 10.45
C SER A 10 -6.83 -2.26 11.51
N PHE A 11 -5.98 -1.77 12.39
CA PHE A 11 -6.34 -0.70 13.32
C PHE A 11 -6.22 0.67 12.66
N ALA A 12 -5.32 0.81 11.71
CA ALA A 12 -5.03 2.06 10.99
C ALA A 12 -4.74 3.25 11.95
N CYS A 13 -4.26 2.97 13.13
CA CYS A 13 -3.85 3.95 14.14
C CYS A 13 -2.62 3.44 14.89
N LYS A 14 -1.87 4.39 15.49
CA LYS A 14 -0.65 4.08 16.24
C LYS A 14 -0.95 3.52 17.62
N ASN A 15 -1.97 4.06 18.28
CA ASN A 15 -2.37 3.66 19.62
C ASN A 15 -3.88 3.52 19.67
N LEU A 16 -4.35 2.56 20.45
CA LEU A 16 -5.76 2.45 20.79
C LEU A 16 -6.07 3.46 21.91
N ASP A 17 -7.15 4.22 21.79
CA ASP A 17 -7.64 5.10 22.85
C ASP A 17 -7.97 4.25 24.09
N GLU A 18 -7.47 4.67 25.27
CA GLU A 18 -7.61 3.95 26.55
C GLU A 18 -9.05 3.55 26.85
N LYS A 19 -10.01 4.41 26.53
CA LYS A 19 -11.45 4.12 26.74
C LYS A 19 -11.97 2.89 26.00
N TYR A 20 -11.25 2.43 24.97
CA TYR A 20 -11.64 1.25 24.18
C TYR A 20 -10.85 -0.01 24.53
N VAL A 21 -9.78 0.08 25.32
CA VAL A 21 -8.87 -1.04 25.62
C VAL A 21 -9.64 -2.23 26.19
N ASP A 22 -10.37 -2.04 27.28
CA ASP A 22 -11.13 -3.12 27.93
C ASP A 22 -12.18 -3.73 26.98
N HIS A 23 -12.80 -2.90 26.17
CA HIS A 23 -13.79 -3.37 25.19
C HIS A 23 -13.14 -4.27 24.12
N PHE A 24 -12.03 -3.82 23.53
CA PHE A 24 -11.31 -4.59 22.50
C PHE A 24 -10.74 -5.88 23.10
N GLN A 25 -10.10 -5.82 24.27
CA GLN A 25 -9.58 -7.00 24.97
C GLN A 25 -10.69 -8.03 25.19
N LYS A 26 -11.82 -7.61 25.79
CA LYS A 26 -12.97 -8.49 26.03
C LYS A 26 -13.54 -9.10 24.76
N GLN A 27 -13.64 -8.33 23.67
CA GLN A 27 -14.21 -8.85 22.42
C GLN A 27 -13.23 -9.78 21.71
N LEU A 28 -11.96 -9.39 21.56
CA LEU A 28 -10.96 -10.14 20.83
C LEU A 28 -10.51 -11.42 21.55
N SER A 29 -10.55 -11.45 22.90
CA SER A 29 -10.30 -12.69 23.65
C SER A 29 -11.30 -13.82 23.34
N GLN A 30 -12.46 -13.50 22.78
CA GLN A 30 -13.47 -14.48 22.36
C GLN A 30 -13.20 -15.05 20.95
N PHE A 31 -12.22 -14.49 20.23
CA PHE A 31 -11.87 -15.00 18.91
C PHE A 31 -11.02 -16.26 19.03
N TYR A 32 -11.26 -17.20 18.14
CA TYR A 32 -10.44 -18.41 18.01
C TYR A 32 -9.05 -18.07 17.49
N ALA A 33 -8.96 -17.16 16.52
CA ALA A 33 -7.73 -16.66 15.95
C ALA A 33 -7.89 -15.20 15.50
N VAL A 34 -6.82 -14.42 15.66
CA VAL A 34 -6.76 -13.00 15.27
C VAL A 34 -5.52 -12.76 14.44
N SER A 35 -5.66 -12.11 13.29
CA SER A 35 -4.52 -11.60 12.55
C SER A 35 -4.74 -10.16 12.10
N VAL A 36 -3.63 -9.46 11.95
CA VAL A 36 -3.55 -8.08 11.46
C VAL A 36 -2.56 -8.00 10.29
N ARG A 37 -2.66 -6.94 9.50
CA ARG A 37 -1.82 -6.74 8.31
C ARG A 37 -0.71 -5.70 8.48
N GLU A 38 -0.60 -5.08 9.64
CA GLU A 38 0.44 -4.10 9.96
C GLU A 38 1.10 -4.40 11.33
N ALA A 39 2.40 -4.06 11.43
CA ALA A 39 3.19 -4.30 12.64
C ALA A 39 2.63 -3.56 13.86
N LEU A 40 2.20 -2.30 13.70
CA LEU A 40 1.56 -1.55 14.77
C LEU A 40 0.29 -2.21 15.30
N GLY A 41 -0.45 -2.91 14.43
CA GLY A 41 -1.61 -3.71 14.86
C GLY A 41 -1.20 -4.85 15.77
N MET A 42 -0.04 -5.49 15.54
CA MET A 42 0.52 -6.49 16.45
C MET A 42 0.87 -5.87 17.82
N ASP A 43 1.54 -4.72 17.80
CA ASP A 43 1.90 -4.02 19.05
C ASP A 43 0.64 -3.65 19.88
N ILE A 44 -0.41 -3.14 19.22
CA ILE A 44 -1.69 -2.87 19.88
C ILE A 44 -2.27 -4.14 20.49
N LEU A 45 -2.31 -5.24 19.76
CA LEU A 45 -2.86 -6.51 20.26
C LEU A 45 -2.08 -7.05 21.45
N ILE A 46 -0.76 -7.02 21.38
CA ILE A 46 0.11 -7.43 22.51
C ILE A 46 -0.15 -6.54 23.72
N ASN A 47 -0.21 -5.22 23.55
CA ASN A 47 -0.42 -4.27 24.66
C ASN A 47 -1.78 -4.44 25.35
N ILE A 48 -2.79 -4.93 24.63
CA ILE A 48 -4.11 -5.24 25.23
C ILE A 48 -4.25 -6.73 25.62
N GLY A 49 -3.15 -7.49 25.67
CA GLY A 49 -3.13 -8.88 26.16
C GLY A 49 -3.66 -9.93 25.18
N ILE A 50 -3.65 -9.66 23.89
CA ILE A 50 -4.03 -10.62 22.83
C ILE A 50 -2.75 -11.24 22.23
N GLU A 51 -2.11 -12.14 22.97
CA GLU A 51 -0.81 -12.74 22.63
C GLU A 51 -0.86 -13.71 21.44
N LYS A 52 -2.03 -14.25 21.09
CA LYS A 52 -2.19 -15.24 19.99
C LYS A 52 -2.48 -14.56 18.64
N ALA A 53 -2.08 -13.32 18.49
CA ALA A 53 -2.22 -12.61 17.22
C ALA A 53 -1.14 -13.03 16.22
N HIS A 54 -1.44 -12.90 14.92
CA HIS A 54 -0.49 -13.18 13.85
C HIS A 54 -0.45 -12.04 12.84
N LEU A 55 0.74 -11.73 12.32
CA LEU A 55 0.91 -10.77 11.24
C LEU A 55 0.78 -11.52 9.92
N VAL A 56 -0.17 -11.10 9.08
CA VAL A 56 -0.38 -11.65 7.74
C VAL A 56 -0.37 -10.54 6.71
N LEU A 57 -0.14 -10.86 5.47
CA LEU A 57 -0.27 -9.89 4.39
C LEU A 57 -1.70 -9.39 4.22
N ASP A 58 -1.84 -8.17 3.70
CA ASP A 58 -3.12 -7.68 3.22
C ASP A 58 -3.73 -8.66 2.20
N PRO A 59 -5.07 -8.86 2.20
CA PRO A 59 -5.72 -9.77 1.27
C PRO A 59 -5.40 -9.53 -0.20
N THR A 60 -5.12 -8.28 -0.60
CA THR A 60 -4.73 -7.95 -1.98
C THR A 60 -3.37 -8.51 -2.38
N LEU A 61 -2.52 -8.84 -1.41
CA LEU A 61 -1.20 -9.43 -1.60
C LEU A 61 -1.19 -10.97 -1.51
N LEU A 62 -2.30 -11.59 -1.09
CA LEU A 62 -2.43 -13.05 -1.08
C LEU A 62 -2.54 -13.65 -2.49
N LEU A 63 -2.98 -12.87 -3.46
CA LEU A 63 -2.91 -13.19 -4.88
C LEU A 63 -1.68 -12.55 -5.51
N ASP A 64 -0.96 -13.29 -6.34
CA ASP A 64 0.16 -12.76 -7.11
C ASP A 64 -0.28 -11.97 -8.35
N ALA A 65 0.66 -11.28 -9.00
CA ALA A 65 0.39 -10.50 -10.19
C ALA A 65 -0.22 -11.34 -11.35
N ARG A 66 0.13 -12.63 -11.47
CA ARG A 66 -0.42 -13.52 -12.50
C ARG A 66 -1.89 -13.80 -12.24
N GLN A 67 -2.25 -14.03 -10.99
CA GLN A 67 -3.63 -14.26 -10.57
C GLN A 67 -4.48 -13.00 -10.77
N TRP A 68 -3.96 -11.81 -10.39
CA TRP A 68 -4.63 -10.55 -10.66
C TRP A 68 -4.79 -10.25 -12.16
N ASN A 69 -3.82 -10.65 -12.98
CA ASN A 69 -3.88 -10.46 -14.44
C ASN A 69 -5.04 -11.20 -15.13
N VAL A 70 -5.67 -12.17 -14.48
CA VAL A 70 -6.90 -12.81 -14.99
C VAL A 70 -8.05 -11.80 -15.14
N LEU A 71 -8.08 -10.78 -14.27
CA LEU A 71 -9.08 -9.72 -14.31
C LEU A 71 -8.65 -8.51 -15.13
N ARG A 72 -7.37 -8.40 -15.47
CA ARG A 72 -6.78 -7.26 -16.17
C ARG A 72 -7.34 -7.12 -17.59
N LYS A 73 -7.68 -5.89 -17.97
CA LYS A 73 -8.02 -5.55 -19.37
C LYS A 73 -7.10 -4.44 -19.84
N LYS A 74 -6.51 -4.65 -21.02
CA LYS A 74 -5.66 -3.64 -21.64
C LYS A 74 -6.46 -2.39 -22.00
N LYS A 75 -5.87 -1.23 -21.74
CA LYS A 75 -6.36 0.09 -22.13
C LYS A 75 -5.29 0.78 -22.97
N ASP A 76 -5.72 1.61 -23.90
CA ASP A 76 -4.81 2.49 -24.62
C ASP A 76 -4.24 3.54 -23.65
N LYS A 77 -2.91 3.61 -23.58
CA LYS A 77 -2.17 4.50 -22.67
C LYS A 77 -0.74 4.69 -23.17
N PRO A 78 -0.04 5.74 -22.73
CA PRO A 78 1.36 5.95 -23.09
C PRO A 78 2.23 4.75 -22.73
N GLU A 79 3.26 4.48 -23.54
CA GLU A 79 4.22 3.40 -23.28
C GLU A 79 4.98 3.60 -21.98
N LYS A 80 5.30 4.87 -21.64
CA LYS A 80 5.98 5.25 -20.41
C LYS A 80 5.17 6.32 -19.66
N TYR A 81 4.87 6.06 -18.41
CA TYR A 81 4.16 7.02 -17.55
C TYR A 81 4.45 6.81 -16.07
N ILE A 82 4.30 7.89 -15.31
CA ILE A 82 4.20 7.85 -13.85
C ILE A 82 2.72 7.70 -13.51
N LEU A 83 2.39 6.71 -12.71
CA LEU A 83 1.05 6.55 -12.16
C LEU A 83 0.93 7.28 -10.83
N LEU A 84 0.07 8.28 -10.75
CA LEU A 84 -0.36 8.90 -9.51
C LEU A 84 -1.60 8.21 -8.97
N TYR A 85 -1.49 7.65 -7.75
CA TYR A 85 -2.62 7.12 -7.00
C TYR A 85 -2.67 7.78 -5.63
N MET A 86 -3.39 8.89 -5.53
CA MET A 86 -3.37 9.79 -4.37
C MET A 86 -4.68 9.72 -3.57
N TRP A 87 -4.53 9.51 -2.27
CA TRP A 87 -5.62 9.64 -1.29
C TRP A 87 -5.26 10.67 -0.23
N CYS A 88 -6.23 11.51 0.15
CA CYS A 88 -6.04 12.64 1.07
C CYS A 88 -6.85 12.50 2.36
N TYR A 89 -7.46 11.34 2.64
CA TYR A 89 -8.32 11.18 3.82
C TYR A 89 -7.56 10.96 5.13
N ALA A 90 -6.34 10.43 5.07
CA ALA A 90 -5.51 10.19 6.25
C ALA A 90 -4.56 11.36 6.55
N PHE A 91 -4.07 12.02 5.52
CA PHE A 91 -3.23 13.22 5.58
C PHE A 91 -3.29 13.94 4.25
N GLU A 92 -2.78 15.18 4.20
CA GLU A 92 -2.71 15.97 2.97
C GLU A 92 -1.29 15.89 2.37
N PRO A 93 -1.09 15.15 1.26
CA PRO A 93 0.22 15.01 0.62
C PRO A 93 0.59 16.20 -0.27
N ARG A 94 -0.36 17.10 -0.58
CA ARG A 94 -0.12 18.28 -1.42
C ARG A 94 0.44 19.44 -0.61
N PRO A 95 1.25 20.35 -1.18
CA PRO A 95 1.70 20.32 -2.58
C PRO A 95 2.88 19.37 -2.82
N TYR A 96 3.46 18.77 -1.78
CA TYR A 96 4.69 18.00 -1.83
C TYR A 96 4.67 16.87 -2.88
N ILE A 97 3.57 16.14 -3.01
CA ILE A 97 3.44 15.07 -4.02
C ILE A 97 3.62 15.60 -5.46
N TYR A 98 3.23 16.84 -5.72
CA TYR A 98 3.42 17.46 -7.03
C TYR A 98 4.88 17.85 -7.30
N GLU A 99 5.63 18.21 -6.28
CA GLU A 99 7.08 18.44 -6.38
C GLU A 99 7.80 17.13 -6.72
N VAL A 100 7.40 16.02 -6.07
CA VAL A 100 7.90 14.67 -6.37
C VAL A 100 7.58 14.29 -7.82
N LEU A 101 6.33 14.48 -8.25
CA LEU A 101 5.91 14.18 -9.63
C LEU A 101 6.67 15.01 -10.66
N LYS A 102 6.89 16.31 -10.40
CA LYS A 102 7.67 17.19 -11.27
C LYS A 102 9.09 16.68 -11.42
N TYR A 103 9.76 16.39 -10.31
CA TYR A 103 11.14 15.91 -10.29
C TYR A 103 11.29 14.62 -11.14
N TYR A 104 10.44 13.61 -10.92
CA TYR A 104 10.54 12.34 -11.64
C TYR A 104 10.01 12.43 -13.09
N LYS A 105 9.06 13.31 -13.38
CA LYS A 105 8.64 13.59 -14.77
C LYS A 105 9.82 14.09 -15.62
N GLU A 106 10.63 14.98 -15.06
CA GLU A 106 11.84 15.52 -15.71
C GLU A 106 12.91 14.44 -15.88
N GLN A 107 13.12 13.58 -14.86
CA GLN A 107 14.12 12.50 -14.92
C GLN A 107 13.73 11.39 -15.92
N LEU A 108 12.47 10.97 -15.94
CA LEU A 108 12.00 9.84 -16.73
C LEU A 108 11.49 10.24 -18.11
N GLN A 109 11.33 11.53 -18.38
CA GLN A 109 10.82 12.08 -19.64
C GLN A 109 9.52 11.40 -20.08
N CYS A 110 8.54 11.29 -19.18
CA CYS A 110 7.30 10.57 -19.41
C CYS A 110 6.07 11.36 -18.93
N LYS A 111 4.88 10.91 -19.33
CA LYS A 111 3.61 11.49 -18.90
C LYS A 111 3.26 11.10 -17.46
N ILE A 112 2.30 11.83 -16.87
CA ILE A 112 1.70 11.47 -15.58
C ILE A 112 0.23 11.14 -15.81
N ILE A 113 -0.24 10.03 -15.23
CA ILE A 113 -1.64 9.61 -15.26
C ILE A 113 -2.13 9.56 -13.80
N ALA A 114 -3.21 10.24 -13.49
CA ALA A 114 -3.87 10.16 -12.19
C ALA A 114 -5.01 9.16 -12.22
N LEU A 115 -4.93 8.12 -11.39
CA LEU A 115 -5.98 7.13 -11.25
C LEU A 115 -6.99 7.49 -10.15
N GLU A 116 -6.50 8.18 -9.11
CA GLU A 116 -7.33 8.75 -8.03
C GLU A 116 -6.77 10.09 -7.59
N GLY A 117 -7.60 10.87 -6.91
CA GLY A 117 -7.22 12.20 -6.41
C GLY A 117 -7.17 13.29 -7.47
N PHE A 118 -7.67 13.03 -8.68
CA PHE A 118 -7.69 14.02 -9.76
C PHE A 118 -8.74 15.12 -9.50
N ASP A 119 -8.32 16.39 -9.56
CA ASP A 119 -9.21 17.57 -9.53
C ASP A 119 -8.87 18.51 -10.69
N LYS A 120 -9.83 18.66 -11.61
CA LYS A 120 -9.68 19.56 -12.80
C LYS A 120 -9.44 21.02 -12.43
N ARG A 121 -9.74 21.43 -11.20
CA ARG A 121 -9.52 22.80 -10.71
C ARG A 121 -8.11 22.99 -10.14
N ASP A 122 -7.41 21.90 -9.81
CA ASP A 122 -6.09 21.95 -9.22
C ASP A 122 -5.06 22.52 -10.21
N VAL A 123 -4.44 23.63 -9.84
CA VAL A 123 -3.48 24.34 -10.69
C VAL A 123 -2.20 23.54 -10.93
N TYR A 124 -1.77 22.73 -9.96
CA TYR A 124 -0.58 21.88 -10.09
C TYR A 124 -0.81 20.72 -11.06
N MET A 125 -2.00 20.11 -11.02
CA MET A 125 -2.36 19.07 -11.98
C MET A 125 -2.35 19.58 -13.41
N LYS A 126 -2.86 20.80 -13.64
CA LYS A 126 -2.80 21.46 -14.95
C LYS A 126 -1.36 21.79 -15.37
N ALA A 127 -0.56 22.35 -14.45
CA ALA A 127 0.81 22.75 -14.74
C ALA A 127 1.70 21.54 -15.07
N LEU A 128 1.42 20.38 -14.50
CA LEU A 128 2.13 19.12 -14.77
C LEU A 128 1.55 18.31 -15.93
N ASP A 129 0.48 18.78 -16.57
CA ASP A 129 -0.22 18.09 -17.66
C ASP A 129 -0.57 16.64 -17.26
N ILE A 130 -1.25 16.50 -16.12
CA ILE A 130 -1.65 15.19 -15.59
C ILE A 130 -2.89 14.69 -16.33
N GLU A 131 -2.84 13.51 -16.90
CA GLU A 131 -3.97 12.86 -17.57
C GLU A 131 -4.92 12.22 -16.55
N ASP A 132 -6.23 12.36 -16.77
CA ASP A 132 -7.27 11.85 -15.89
C ASP A 132 -7.67 10.41 -16.25
N ALA A 133 -7.52 9.49 -15.31
CA ALA A 133 -8.01 8.10 -15.41
C ALA A 133 -8.82 7.67 -14.18
N THR A 134 -9.35 8.63 -13.40
CA THR A 134 -10.05 8.37 -12.13
C THR A 134 -11.33 7.53 -12.28
N GLU A 135 -11.97 7.54 -13.44
CA GLU A 135 -13.17 6.72 -13.72
C GLU A 135 -12.83 5.31 -14.23
N SER A 136 -11.62 4.83 -13.98
CA SER A 136 -11.21 3.51 -14.45
C SER A 136 -11.85 2.39 -13.61
N SER A 137 -12.37 1.35 -14.28
CA SER A 137 -12.85 0.14 -13.62
C SER A 137 -11.69 -0.70 -13.05
N ILE A 138 -11.99 -1.67 -12.17
CA ILE A 138 -10.97 -2.55 -11.56
C ILE A 138 -10.06 -3.21 -12.62
N PRO A 139 -10.54 -3.76 -13.75
CA PRO A 139 -9.66 -4.31 -14.79
C PRO A 139 -8.66 -3.30 -15.37
N TYR A 140 -9.05 -2.04 -15.51
CA TYR A 140 -8.17 -0.97 -16.00
C TYR A 140 -7.26 -0.44 -14.89
N PHE A 141 -7.74 -0.38 -13.64
CA PHE A 141 -6.91 -0.11 -12.47
C PHE A 141 -5.68 -1.03 -12.46
N LEU A 142 -5.91 -2.34 -12.58
CA LEU A 142 -4.83 -3.34 -12.63
C LEU A 142 -3.88 -3.09 -13.82
N ASP A 143 -4.43 -2.69 -14.97
CA ASP A 143 -3.63 -2.41 -16.17
C ASP A 143 -2.73 -1.18 -16.00
N TYR A 144 -3.22 -0.14 -15.35
CA TYR A 144 -2.41 1.04 -15.04
C TYR A 144 -1.27 0.73 -14.08
N PHE A 145 -1.51 -0.08 -13.04
CA PHE A 145 -0.45 -0.48 -12.12
C PHE A 145 0.60 -1.37 -12.76
N ALA A 146 0.17 -2.37 -13.54
CA ALA A 146 1.06 -3.38 -14.10
C ALA A 146 2.10 -2.83 -15.10
N ASP A 147 1.76 -1.78 -15.82
CA ASP A 147 2.59 -1.23 -16.90
C ASP A 147 3.22 0.15 -16.54
N ALA A 148 3.05 0.66 -15.32
CA ALA A 148 3.62 1.94 -14.91
C ALA A 148 5.16 1.89 -14.90
N SER A 149 5.80 2.97 -15.33
CA SER A 149 7.27 3.15 -15.22
C SER A 149 7.68 3.52 -13.79
N LEU A 150 6.79 4.20 -13.08
CA LEU A 150 6.91 4.56 -11.67
C LEU A 150 5.51 4.76 -11.08
N VAL A 151 5.27 4.23 -9.89
CA VAL A 151 4.08 4.55 -9.09
C VAL A 151 4.46 5.57 -8.02
N VAL A 152 3.74 6.68 -7.95
CA VAL A 152 3.81 7.67 -6.86
C VAL A 152 2.47 7.64 -6.15
N THR A 153 2.47 7.31 -4.86
CA THR A 153 1.21 7.08 -4.13
C THR A 153 1.28 7.54 -2.67
N SER A 154 0.15 8.02 -2.16
CA SER A 154 -0.10 8.24 -0.72
C SER A 154 -1.04 7.17 -0.14
N SER A 155 -1.32 6.11 -0.90
CA SER A 155 -2.26 5.04 -0.52
C SER A 155 -1.55 3.74 -0.18
N PHE A 156 -1.99 3.09 0.90
CA PHE A 156 -1.55 1.73 1.21
C PHE A 156 -1.80 0.75 0.04
N HIS A 157 -2.99 0.76 -0.56
CA HIS A 157 -3.28 -0.14 -1.68
C HIS A 157 -2.48 0.24 -2.94
N GLY A 158 -2.16 1.52 -3.14
CA GLY A 158 -1.22 1.93 -4.19
C GLY A 158 0.16 1.30 -4.00
N THR A 159 0.68 1.34 -2.76
CA THR A 159 1.92 0.66 -2.39
C THR A 159 1.83 -0.86 -2.60
N ALA A 160 0.75 -1.48 -2.11
CA ALA A 160 0.54 -2.92 -2.22
C ALA A 160 0.49 -3.42 -3.67
N PHE A 161 -0.25 -2.75 -4.55
CA PHE A 161 -0.31 -3.13 -5.97
C PHE A 161 1.01 -2.85 -6.70
N ALA A 162 1.72 -1.75 -6.39
CA ALA A 162 3.02 -1.49 -6.97
C ALA A 162 4.03 -2.61 -6.64
N VAL A 163 4.13 -3.02 -5.38
CA VAL A 163 5.02 -4.14 -4.98
C VAL A 163 4.52 -5.47 -5.55
N ASN A 164 3.22 -5.72 -5.61
CA ASN A 164 2.70 -6.97 -6.17
C ASN A 164 3.08 -7.15 -7.65
N TYR A 165 3.05 -6.07 -8.42
CA TYR A 165 3.51 -6.06 -9.82
C TYR A 165 5.03 -5.90 -9.97
N GLY A 166 5.75 -5.59 -8.89
CA GLY A 166 7.19 -5.32 -8.92
C GLY A 166 7.51 -4.10 -9.78
N VAL A 167 6.74 -3.04 -9.64
CA VAL A 167 6.90 -1.77 -10.35
C VAL A 167 7.67 -0.79 -9.47
N PRO A 168 8.58 0.03 -10.02
CA PRO A 168 9.24 1.10 -9.28
C PRO A 168 8.24 1.96 -8.50
N LEU A 169 8.57 2.32 -7.25
CA LEU A 169 7.60 2.87 -6.32
C LEU A 169 8.17 4.00 -5.47
N LEU A 170 7.39 5.05 -5.28
CA LEU A 170 7.52 6.02 -4.19
C LEU A 170 6.23 6.05 -3.38
N SER A 171 6.34 5.61 -2.14
CA SER A 171 5.25 5.62 -1.16
C SER A 171 5.39 6.83 -0.25
N ILE A 172 4.50 7.81 -0.39
CA ILE A 172 4.51 9.05 0.38
C ILE A 172 3.74 8.85 1.68
N VAL A 173 4.38 9.18 2.79
CA VAL A 173 3.85 8.99 4.15
C VAL A 173 3.94 10.29 4.96
N PRO A 174 3.05 10.49 5.97
CA PRO A 174 3.01 11.75 6.72
C PRO A 174 4.21 11.94 7.67
N ASN A 175 4.79 10.85 8.17
CA ASN A 175 5.90 10.89 9.13
C ASN A 175 6.64 9.54 9.17
N SER A 176 7.75 9.50 9.90
CA SER A 176 8.60 8.30 10.00
C SER A 176 8.04 7.18 10.88
N SER A 177 7.03 7.46 11.69
CA SER A 177 6.64 6.54 12.78
C SER A 177 5.45 5.66 12.43
N ASP A 178 5.00 5.61 11.20
CA ASP A 178 3.98 4.95 10.90
C ASP A 178 3.44 4.49 10.03
N ASP A 179 3.04 3.67 9.44
CA ASP A 179 1.75 3.28 8.95
C ASP A 179 1.79 1.92 8.27
N ARG A 180 0.74 1.53 7.71
CA ARG A 180 0.60 0.28 6.95
C ARG A 180 1.58 0.21 5.79
N GLN A 181 1.85 1.36 5.13
CA GLN A 181 2.79 1.47 4.02
C GLN A 181 4.21 1.20 4.51
N SER A 182 4.63 1.87 5.57
CA SER A 182 5.95 1.65 6.18
C SER A 182 6.12 0.22 6.66
N SER A 183 5.11 -0.37 7.32
CA SER A 183 5.15 -1.76 7.76
C SER A 183 5.38 -2.73 6.58
N LEU A 184 4.68 -2.56 5.48
CA LEU A 184 4.86 -3.39 4.29
C LEU A 184 6.25 -3.21 3.66
N LEU A 185 6.69 -1.97 3.51
CA LEU A 185 8.00 -1.67 2.90
C LEU A 185 9.16 -2.21 3.74
N VAL A 186 9.11 -2.08 5.07
CA VAL A 186 10.11 -2.66 5.99
C VAL A 186 10.14 -4.19 5.85
N GLN A 187 8.97 -4.85 5.85
CA GLN A 187 8.90 -6.30 5.68
C GLN A 187 9.53 -6.77 4.37
N LEU A 188 9.43 -5.98 3.31
CA LEU A 188 10.02 -6.27 2.00
C LEU A 188 11.48 -5.81 1.87
N GLY A 189 11.98 -4.97 2.78
CA GLY A 189 13.32 -4.37 2.68
C GLY A 189 13.36 -3.27 1.62
N LEU A 190 12.28 -2.52 1.49
CA LEU A 190 12.07 -1.44 0.53
C LEU A 190 11.91 -0.07 1.19
N ASP A 191 12.54 0.15 2.37
CA ASP A 191 12.47 1.43 3.09
C ASP A 191 12.90 2.62 2.24
N GLN A 192 13.83 2.41 1.30
CA GLN A 192 14.30 3.45 0.38
C GLN A 192 13.21 3.95 -0.58
N CYS A 193 12.12 3.21 -0.75
CA CYS A 193 10.97 3.63 -1.57
C CYS A 193 9.98 4.50 -0.78
N ARG A 194 10.21 4.69 0.51
CA ARG A 194 9.39 5.55 1.37
C ARG A 194 9.91 6.98 1.31
N LEU A 195 9.00 7.93 1.22
CA LEU A 195 9.29 9.35 1.21
C LEU A 195 8.36 10.07 2.18
N ILE A 196 8.92 10.71 3.20
CA ILE A 196 8.15 11.47 4.18
C ILE A 196 7.85 12.85 3.60
N VAL A 197 6.62 13.32 3.83
CA VAL A 197 6.21 14.67 3.38
C VAL A 197 7.23 15.72 3.84
N ASN A 198 7.67 16.57 2.90
CA ASN A 198 8.68 17.61 3.07
C ASN A 198 10.14 17.13 3.25
N GLU A 199 10.43 15.84 3.10
CA GLU A 199 11.82 15.39 2.97
C GLU A 199 12.42 15.74 1.60
N ARG A 200 13.75 15.64 1.51
CA ARG A 200 14.43 15.81 0.23
C ARG A 200 14.05 14.70 -0.74
N ILE A 201 13.62 15.06 -1.92
CA ILE A 201 13.08 14.12 -2.93
C ILE A 201 14.19 13.17 -3.44
N ASP A 202 15.41 13.64 -3.53
CA ASP A 202 16.58 12.89 -4.00
C ASP A 202 17.10 11.83 -3.01
N THR A 203 16.53 11.77 -1.80
CA THR A 203 16.88 10.74 -0.80
C THR A 203 16.15 9.42 -1.04
N ALA A 204 15.03 9.44 -1.73
CA ALA A 204 14.27 8.23 -2.04
C ALA A 204 14.82 7.53 -3.29
N ILE A 205 14.83 6.21 -3.26
CA ILE A 205 15.29 5.36 -4.36
C ILE A 205 14.12 4.47 -4.81
N PRO A 206 13.40 4.85 -5.89
CA PRO A 206 12.22 4.12 -6.33
C PRO A 206 12.52 2.80 -7.01
N PHE A 207 13.78 2.57 -7.40
CA PHE A 207 14.22 1.39 -8.13
C PHE A 207 14.86 0.38 -7.18
N TYR A 208 14.50 -0.88 -7.32
CA TYR A 208 14.96 -1.97 -6.47
C TYR A 208 15.12 -3.27 -7.27
N ASP A 209 15.77 -4.27 -6.69
CA ASP A 209 15.85 -5.61 -7.28
C ASP A 209 14.49 -6.31 -7.18
N LYS A 210 13.76 -6.27 -8.28
CA LYS A 210 12.44 -6.90 -8.41
C LYS A 210 12.47 -8.40 -8.07
N ASN A 211 13.53 -9.13 -8.44
CA ASN A 211 13.60 -10.56 -8.20
C ASN A 211 13.78 -10.87 -6.71
N ALA A 212 14.61 -10.09 -6.01
CA ALA A 212 14.79 -10.23 -4.57
C ALA A 212 13.52 -9.87 -3.80
N GLU A 213 12.86 -8.78 -4.19
CA GLU A 213 11.60 -8.32 -3.61
C GLU A 213 10.49 -9.35 -3.81
N GLN A 214 10.28 -9.86 -5.04
CA GLN A 214 9.24 -10.84 -5.34
C GLN A 214 9.45 -12.19 -4.60
N LYS A 215 10.69 -12.62 -4.40
CA LYS A 215 11.00 -13.80 -3.56
C LYS A 215 10.58 -13.58 -2.12
N LYS A 216 10.86 -12.40 -1.58
CA LYS A 216 10.52 -12.05 -0.20
C LYS A 216 9.00 -11.93 -0.03
N LEU A 217 8.33 -11.27 -0.98
CA LEU A 217 6.87 -11.18 -1.00
C LEU A 217 6.21 -12.57 -1.09
N GLN A 218 6.76 -13.48 -1.91
CA GLN A 218 6.24 -14.85 -2.00
C GLN A 218 6.38 -15.59 -0.67
N SER A 219 7.51 -15.46 0.02
CA SER A 219 7.70 -16.08 1.34
C SER A 219 6.67 -15.58 2.36
N LEU A 220 6.41 -14.26 2.39
CA LEU A 220 5.39 -13.68 3.27
C LEU A 220 3.97 -14.12 2.90
N ARG A 221 3.71 -14.31 1.60
CA ARG A 221 2.43 -14.84 1.09
C ARG A 221 2.20 -16.27 1.54
N ASP A 222 3.22 -17.12 1.39
CA ASP A 222 3.15 -18.54 1.78
C ASP A 222 2.93 -18.66 3.30
N ASP A 223 3.62 -17.88 4.11
CA ASP A 223 3.43 -17.83 5.57
C ASP A 223 2.00 -17.42 5.93
N SER A 224 1.51 -16.36 5.31
CA SER A 224 0.15 -15.86 5.53
C SER A 224 -0.93 -16.89 5.15
N LEU A 225 -0.78 -17.53 3.99
CA LEU A 225 -1.71 -18.56 3.52
C LEU A 225 -1.68 -19.80 4.40
N ASN A 226 -0.50 -20.25 4.82
CA ASN A 226 -0.35 -21.37 5.74
C ASN A 226 -1.05 -21.10 7.07
N TRP A 227 -0.89 -19.90 7.64
CA TRP A 227 -1.59 -19.54 8.86
C TRP A 227 -3.11 -19.54 8.66
N ILE A 228 -3.60 -18.91 7.59
CA ILE A 228 -5.03 -18.85 7.27
C ILE A 228 -5.62 -20.25 7.11
N GLU A 229 -4.96 -21.14 6.37
CA GLU A 229 -5.41 -22.53 6.19
C GLU A 229 -5.47 -23.29 7.51
N ASN A 230 -4.49 -23.09 8.39
CA ASN A 230 -4.44 -23.79 9.68
C ASN A 230 -5.57 -23.34 10.63
N VAL A 231 -5.95 -22.05 10.62
CA VAL A 231 -7.01 -21.57 11.52
C VAL A 231 -8.42 -21.86 10.97
N LEU A 232 -8.54 -22.17 9.68
CA LEU A 232 -9.81 -22.52 9.04
C LEU A 232 -10.15 -24.03 9.17
N LYS A 233 -9.17 -24.89 9.42
CA LYS A 233 -9.36 -26.32 9.73
C LYS A 233 -9.88 -26.50 11.17
#